data_6cc6423950d1d06e8debd5e930079693
#
_entry.id   6cc6423950d1d06e8debd5e930079693
#
_cell.length_a   1.000
_cell.length_b   1.000
_cell.length_c   1.000
_cell.angle_alpha   90.00
_cell.angle_beta   90.00
_cell.angle_gamma   90.00
#
_symmetry.space_group_name_H-M   'P 1'
#
loop_
_entity.id
_entity.type
_entity.pdbx_description
1 polymer ?
#
loop_
_entity_poly.entity_id
_entity_poly.type
_entity_poly.pdbx_seq_one_letter_code
_entity_poly.pdbx_strand_id
1 'polypeptide(L)'
;MIKTTEMETKTKVCIYARVSTSKQDYDHQLLSLRNFAKKNGYHVVKEFTEKISGAKKIYDRMALMELMEYVRENKVDKILIFECSRLSRRASDFLNIIEELNELGISLYILQNGLETLLPDGSINPIASLVCGIIAQFNSMERNLIRARMAAGYDNYREKGGVVGRKEGYRKRDFQYLKQYEKELDLLRRGMTYKDTMTITGTSVNTLRKLKSKYLA
;
A
#
# COMPACT_ATOMS: atom_id res chain seq x y z
N MET A 1 35.19 43.30 4.10
CA MET A 1 34.32 42.36 4.82
C MET A 1 33.35 41.76 3.83
N ILE A 2 33.68 40.58 3.31
CA ILE A 2 32.82 39.84 2.39
C ILE A 2 31.87 39.03 3.27
N LYS A 3 30.58 39.41 3.33
CA LYS A 3 29.54 38.57 3.93
C LYS A 3 29.38 37.36 3.03
N THR A 4 30.00 36.25 3.42
CA THR A 4 29.68 34.93 2.87
C THR A 4 28.25 34.64 3.32
N THR A 5 27.28 34.82 2.42
CA THR A 5 25.90 34.35 2.62
C THR A 5 25.96 32.83 2.55
N GLU A 6 26.01 32.18 3.73
CA GLU A 6 25.73 30.74 3.81
C GLU A 6 24.33 30.56 3.22
N MET A 7 24.25 29.97 2.03
CA MET A 7 22.99 29.49 1.49
C MET A 7 22.54 28.35 2.44
N GLU A 8 21.61 28.68 3.34
CA GLU A 8 20.90 27.65 4.12
C GLU A 8 20.33 26.63 3.14
N THR A 9 20.98 25.48 3.03
CA THR A 9 20.49 24.39 2.21
C THR A 9 19.24 23.86 2.89
N LYS A 10 18.07 24.19 2.29
CA LYS A 10 16.76 23.74 2.82
C LYS A 10 16.74 22.23 2.94
N THR A 11 16.29 21.71 4.09
CA THR A 11 16.07 20.29 4.33
C THR A 11 15.22 19.70 3.21
N LYS A 12 15.76 18.72 2.48
CA LYS A 12 15.07 18.03 1.39
C LYS A 12 14.20 16.92 1.92
N VAL A 13 12.91 16.95 1.62
CA VAL A 13 11.98 15.97 2.14
C VAL A 13 11.18 15.28 1.04
N CYS A 14 10.92 13.98 1.22
CA CYS A 14 9.91 13.26 0.47
C CYS A 14 8.62 13.16 1.30
N ILE A 15 7.49 13.21 0.64
CA ILE A 15 6.18 12.95 1.26
C ILE A 15 5.70 11.57 0.80
N TYR A 16 5.24 10.74 1.74
CA TYR A 16 4.57 9.50 1.41
C TYR A 16 3.17 9.46 2.01
N ALA A 17 2.18 9.20 1.17
CA ALA A 17 0.78 9.10 1.57
C ALA A 17 0.11 7.85 0.98
N ARG A 18 -0.65 7.14 1.82
CA ARG A 18 -1.39 5.94 1.43
C ARG A 18 -2.83 5.99 1.91
N VAL A 19 -3.76 5.71 1.00
CA VAL A 19 -5.19 5.60 1.31
C VAL A 19 -5.77 4.26 0.86
N SER A 20 -6.84 3.82 1.53
CA SER A 20 -7.53 2.58 1.16
C SER A 20 -8.56 2.79 0.05
N THR A 21 -9.49 3.74 0.22
CA THR A 21 -10.61 3.97 -0.72
C THR A 21 -11.18 5.38 -0.69
N SER A 22 -11.07 6.11 0.42
CA SER A 22 -11.68 7.44 0.58
C SER A 22 -10.82 8.54 -0.03
N LYS A 23 -11.42 9.36 -0.91
CA LYS A 23 -10.77 10.51 -1.52
C LYS A 23 -10.52 11.63 -0.51
N GLN A 24 -11.44 11.83 0.44
CA GLN A 24 -11.34 12.86 1.47
C GLN A 24 -10.14 12.63 2.42
N ASP A 25 -9.90 11.38 2.86
CA ASP A 25 -8.77 11.04 3.72
C ASP A 25 -7.42 11.29 3.02
N TYR A 26 -7.38 11.09 1.72
CA TYR A 26 -6.18 11.31 0.90
C TYR A 26 -5.82 12.78 0.84
N ASP A 27 -6.79 13.64 0.47
CA ASP A 27 -6.57 15.08 0.33
C ASP A 27 -6.18 15.71 1.68
N HIS A 28 -6.80 15.26 2.77
CA HIS A 28 -6.46 15.71 4.12
C HIS A 28 -5.03 15.35 4.54
N GLN A 29 -4.58 14.10 4.29
CA GLN A 29 -3.22 13.67 4.64
C GLN A 29 -2.16 14.47 3.88
N LEU A 30 -2.30 14.58 2.56
CA LEU A 30 -1.36 15.32 1.73
C LEU A 30 -1.32 16.80 2.09
N LEU A 31 -2.48 17.43 2.29
CA LEU A 31 -2.56 18.84 2.68
C LEU A 31 -1.85 19.07 4.02
N SER A 32 -2.07 18.19 5.00
CA SER A 32 -1.43 18.30 6.31
C SER A 32 0.09 18.18 6.23
N LEU A 33 0.60 17.22 5.45
CA LEU A 33 2.04 17.01 5.25
C LEU A 33 2.69 18.16 4.47
N ARG A 34 2.05 18.68 3.43
CA ARG A 34 2.51 19.84 2.68
C ARG A 34 2.55 21.12 3.55
N ASN A 35 1.50 21.34 4.34
CA ASN A 35 1.46 22.47 5.26
C ASN A 35 2.55 22.37 6.33
N PHE A 36 2.80 21.18 6.85
CA PHE A 36 3.90 20.93 7.78
C PHE A 36 5.27 21.21 7.14
N ALA A 37 5.51 20.71 5.94
CA ALA A 37 6.74 20.98 5.21
C ALA A 37 6.94 22.48 4.96
N LYS A 38 5.89 23.17 4.52
CA LYS A 38 5.93 24.64 4.30
C LYS A 38 6.20 25.42 5.58
N LYS A 39 5.53 25.07 6.69
CA LYS A 39 5.72 25.72 8.00
C LYS A 39 7.15 25.60 8.52
N ASN A 40 7.81 24.47 8.24
CA ASN A 40 9.19 24.20 8.68
C ASN A 40 10.25 24.60 7.63
N GLY A 41 9.85 25.25 6.53
CA GLY A 41 10.79 25.69 5.49
C GLY A 41 11.42 24.55 4.68
N TYR A 42 10.86 23.34 4.73
CA TYR A 42 11.38 22.18 4.01
C TYR A 42 11.17 22.29 2.50
N HIS A 43 12.08 21.72 1.74
CA HIS A 43 11.95 21.57 0.30
C HIS A 43 11.43 20.19 -0.04
N VAL A 44 10.16 20.10 -0.49
CA VAL A 44 9.56 18.84 -0.94
C VAL A 44 10.11 18.50 -2.31
N VAL A 45 10.95 17.46 -2.38
CA VAL A 45 11.60 17.03 -3.63
C VAL A 45 10.71 16.07 -4.44
N LYS A 46 9.93 15.19 -3.77
CA LYS A 46 9.01 14.27 -4.45
C LYS A 46 7.90 13.81 -3.50
N GLU A 47 6.74 13.55 -4.06
CA GLU A 47 5.59 12.97 -3.36
C GLU A 47 5.28 11.59 -3.93
N PHE A 48 5.15 10.61 -3.04
CA PHE A 48 4.82 9.23 -3.37
C PHE A 48 3.45 8.90 -2.80
N THR A 49 2.54 8.50 -3.67
CA THR A 49 1.15 8.31 -3.26
C THR A 49 0.60 7.02 -3.82
N GLU A 50 -0.12 6.26 -2.99
CA GLU A 50 -0.77 5.04 -3.45
C GLU A 50 -2.16 4.84 -2.86
N LYS A 51 -3.02 4.24 -3.68
CA LYS A 51 -4.39 3.88 -3.28
C LYS A 51 -4.49 2.37 -3.13
N ILE A 52 -4.09 1.87 -1.97
CA ILE A 52 -4.00 0.43 -1.71
C ILE A 52 -4.26 0.09 -0.24
N SER A 53 -4.76 -1.12 0.03
CA SER A 53 -4.90 -1.62 1.39
C SER A 53 -3.54 -1.81 2.07
N GLY A 54 -3.37 -1.28 3.28
CA GLY A 54 -2.15 -1.46 4.07
C GLY A 54 -1.90 -2.89 4.56
N ALA A 55 -2.81 -3.84 4.25
CA ALA A 55 -2.61 -5.26 4.52
C ALA A 55 -1.82 -5.98 3.42
N LYS A 56 -1.61 -5.34 2.26
CA LYS A 56 -0.78 -5.89 1.19
C LYS A 56 0.70 -5.93 1.60
N LYS A 57 1.44 -6.87 1.04
CA LYS A 57 2.88 -7.00 1.26
C LYS A 57 3.62 -5.81 0.65
N ILE A 58 4.83 -5.51 1.15
CA ILE A 58 5.62 -4.34 0.71
C ILE A 58 5.86 -4.36 -0.80
N TYR A 59 6.22 -5.51 -1.37
CA TYR A 59 6.50 -5.63 -2.80
C TYR A 59 5.28 -5.49 -3.73
N ASP A 60 4.05 -5.54 -3.18
CA ASP A 60 2.82 -5.20 -3.90
C ASP A 60 2.51 -3.68 -3.85
N ARG A 61 3.36 -2.89 -3.20
CA ARG A 61 3.16 -1.47 -2.90
C ARG A 61 4.15 -0.64 -3.71
N MET A 62 3.77 -0.41 -4.97
CA MET A 62 4.66 0.21 -5.96
C MET A 62 5.19 1.57 -5.52
N ALA A 63 4.35 2.46 -4.96
CA ALA A 63 4.81 3.77 -4.54
C ALA A 63 5.75 3.73 -3.32
N LEU A 64 5.60 2.76 -2.43
CA LEU A 64 6.56 2.56 -1.33
C LEU A 64 7.90 2.04 -1.86
N MET A 65 7.87 1.08 -2.78
CA MET A 65 9.09 0.58 -3.42
C MET A 65 9.82 1.69 -4.18
N GLU A 66 9.07 2.48 -4.96
CA GLU A 66 9.61 3.64 -5.67
C GLU A 66 10.20 4.69 -4.72
N LEU A 67 9.57 4.95 -3.56
CA LEU A 67 10.13 5.81 -2.53
C LEU A 67 11.47 5.28 -2.03
N MET A 68 11.53 3.99 -1.64
CA MET A 68 12.76 3.37 -1.10
C MET A 68 13.90 3.37 -2.12
N GLU A 69 13.61 3.09 -3.39
CA GLU A 69 14.57 3.19 -4.48
C GLU A 69 15.06 4.64 -4.67
N TYR A 70 14.12 5.59 -4.72
CA TYR A 70 14.45 7.00 -4.89
C TYR A 70 15.37 7.54 -3.80
N VAL A 71 15.13 7.20 -2.53
CA VAL A 71 15.93 7.71 -1.41
C VAL A 71 17.32 7.06 -1.31
N ARG A 72 17.51 5.86 -1.90
CA ARG A 72 18.85 5.25 -2.03
C ARG A 72 19.71 5.95 -3.08
N GLU A 73 19.09 6.49 -4.13
CA GLU A 73 19.78 7.10 -5.27
C GLU A 73 19.93 8.62 -5.13
N ASN A 74 19.09 9.26 -4.33
CA ASN A 74 19.00 10.71 -4.23
C ASN A 74 19.25 11.19 -2.81
N LYS A 75 19.87 12.36 -2.67
CA LYS A 75 20.05 13.00 -1.37
C LYS A 75 18.72 13.52 -0.85
N VAL A 76 18.17 12.81 0.14
CA VAL A 76 16.97 13.16 0.89
C VAL A 76 17.32 13.16 2.38
N ASP A 77 16.92 14.20 3.10
CA ASP A 77 17.23 14.32 4.52
C ASP A 77 16.13 13.69 5.37
N LYS A 78 14.87 13.72 4.88
CA LYS A 78 13.72 13.30 5.69
C LYS A 78 12.56 12.78 4.85
N ILE A 79 11.83 11.80 5.37
CA ILE A 79 10.55 11.35 4.84
C ILE A 79 9.43 11.78 5.79
N LEU A 80 8.37 12.38 5.25
CA LEU A 80 7.20 12.78 6.01
C LEU A 80 6.06 11.80 5.75
N ILE A 81 5.49 11.27 6.83
CA ILE A 81 4.26 10.44 6.78
C ILE A 81 3.23 10.97 7.78
N PHE A 82 1.97 10.71 7.51
CA PHE A 82 0.89 11.14 8.42
C PHE A 82 0.86 10.29 9.69
N GLU A 83 0.84 8.95 9.55
CA GLU A 83 0.83 7.98 10.66
C GLU A 83 1.59 6.69 10.29
N CYS A 84 2.03 5.92 11.29
CA CYS A 84 2.80 4.68 11.11
C CYS A 84 2.11 3.67 10.20
N SER A 85 0.78 3.54 10.30
CA SER A 85 -0.01 2.57 9.53
C SER A 85 0.05 2.83 8.01
N ARG A 86 0.52 4.01 7.57
CA ARG A 86 0.71 4.34 6.15
C ARG A 86 1.88 3.58 5.57
N LEU A 87 3.00 3.47 6.30
CA LEU A 87 4.15 2.67 5.87
C LEU A 87 3.86 1.18 5.93
N SER A 88 3.43 0.66 7.06
CA SER A 88 3.01 -0.74 7.16
C SER A 88 2.03 -0.94 8.32
N ARG A 89 1.13 -1.94 8.15
CA ARG A 89 0.31 -2.46 9.24
C ARG A 89 0.96 -3.66 9.94
N ARG A 90 2.07 -4.18 9.43
CA ARG A 90 2.85 -5.23 10.07
C ARG A 90 3.98 -4.58 10.82
N ALA A 91 4.11 -4.90 12.11
CA ALA A 91 5.14 -4.32 12.97
C ALA A 91 6.54 -4.58 12.42
N SER A 92 6.83 -5.82 12.00
CA SER A 92 8.13 -6.19 11.43
C SER A 92 8.48 -5.37 10.20
N ASP A 93 7.55 -5.25 9.25
CA ASP A 93 7.80 -4.50 8.01
C ASP A 93 8.04 -3.01 8.29
N PHE A 94 7.32 -2.44 9.27
CA PHE A 94 7.46 -1.04 9.66
C PHE A 94 8.83 -0.78 10.30
N LEU A 95 9.24 -1.65 11.22
CA LEU A 95 10.53 -1.53 11.90
C LEU A 95 11.71 -1.72 10.94
N ASN A 96 11.63 -2.69 10.03
CA ASN A 96 12.66 -2.90 9.01
C ASN A 96 12.83 -1.67 8.10
N ILE A 97 11.73 -1.00 7.71
CA ILE A 97 11.81 0.24 6.92
C ILE A 97 12.51 1.35 7.73
N ILE A 98 12.17 1.50 9.02
CA ILE A 98 12.83 2.51 9.88
C ILE A 98 14.32 2.21 9.98
N GLU A 99 14.70 0.97 10.23
CA GLU A 99 16.08 0.54 10.34
C GLU A 99 16.87 0.87 9.07
N GLU A 100 16.33 0.50 7.90
CA GLU A 100 16.94 0.82 6.62
C GLU A 100 17.10 2.34 6.40
N LEU A 101 16.07 3.14 6.73
CA LEU A 101 16.15 4.60 6.61
C LEU A 101 17.20 5.20 7.57
N ASN A 102 17.28 4.70 8.80
CA ASN A 102 18.28 5.14 9.76
C ASN A 102 19.71 4.81 9.29
N GLU A 103 19.93 3.63 8.70
CA GLU A 103 21.22 3.24 8.09
C GLU A 103 21.62 4.16 6.93
N LEU A 104 20.63 4.64 6.15
CA LEU A 104 20.84 5.62 5.09
C LEU A 104 21.00 7.07 5.61
N GLY A 105 20.89 7.30 6.92
CA GLY A 105 20.91 8.64 7.53
C GLY A 105 19.67 9.47 7.20
N ILE A 106 18.55 8.85 6.85
CA ILE A 106 17.29 9.52 6.46
C ILE A 106 16.33 9.46 7.63
N SER A 107 15.92 10.63 8.13
CA SER A 107 14.95 10.71 9.22
C SER A 107 13.52 10.45 8.74
N LEU A 108 12.76 9.63 9.47
CA LEU A 108 11.32 9.48 9.28
C LEU A 108 10.58 10.36 10.28
N TYR A 109 9.75 11.28 9.78
CA TYR A 109 8.88 12.10 10.60
C TYR A 109 7.42 11.65 10.50
N ILE A 110 6.81 11.35 11.66
CA ILE A 110 5.43 10.89 11.79
C ILE A 110 4.59 12.02 12.33
N LEU A 111 3.81 12.67 11.46
CA LEU A 111 3.11 13.92 11.77
C LEU A 111 2.10 13.77 12.91
N GLN A 112 1.33 12.69 12.93
CA GLN A 112 0.29 12.47 13.94
C GLN A 112 0.84 12.40 15.37
N ASN A 113 2.03 11.86 15.53
CA ASN A 113 2.65 11.64 16.83
C ASN A 113 3.74 12.67 17.15
N GLY A 114 4.12 13.51 16.19
CA GLY A 114 5.25 14.44 16.33
C GLY A 114 6.58 13.72 16.57
N LEU A 115 6.75 12.51 16.04
CA LEU A 115 7.92 11.67 16.26
C LEU A 115 8.88 11.75 15.07
N GLU A 116 10.16 11.83 15.39
CA GLU A 116 11.25 11.83 14.42
C GLU A 116 12.28 10.76 14.80
N THR A 117 12.67 9.91 13.84
CA THR A 117 13.52 8.73 14.10
C THR A 117 14.98 9.05 14.32
N LEU A 118 15.49 10.18 13.75
CA LEU A 118 16.85 10.66 13.99
C LEU A 118 16.83 11.98 14.75
N LEU A 119 17.85 12.20 15.57
CA LEU A 119 18.13 13.47 16.23
C LEU A 119 18.85 14.44 15.26
N PRO A 120 18.94 15.74 15.60
CA PRO A 120 19.62 16.73 14.76
C PRO A 120 21.09 16.42 14.45
N ASP A 121 21.75 15.65 15.30
CA ASP A 121 23.14 15.18 15.14
C ASP A 121 23.25 13.93 14.23
N GLY A 122 22.12 13.42 13.73
CA GLY A 122 22.04 12.22 12.91
C GLY A 122 22.00 10.90 13.71
N SER A 123 22.10 10.95 15.03
CA SER A 123 21.96 9.74 15.86
C SER A 123 20.52 9.27 15.95
N ILE A 124 20.35 7.97 16.24
CA ILE A 124 19.01 7.38 16.39
C ILE A 124 18.33 7.96 17.64
N ASN A 125 17.11 8.44 17.48
CA ASN A 125 16.28 8.90 18.59
C ASN A 125 15.73 7.69 19.39
N PRO A 126 16.23 7.41 20.59
CA PRO A 126 15.83 6.21 21.33
C PRO A 126 14.36 6.25 21.76
N ILE A 127 13.84 7.45 22.05
CA ILE A 127 12.43 7.62 22.42
C ILE A 127 11.53 7.32 21.23
N ALA A 128 11.85 7.84 20.04
CA ALA A 128 11.10 7.56 18.83
C ALA A 128 11.14 6.07 18.46
N SER A 129 12.31 5.41 18.59
CA SER A 129 12.45 3.97 18.38
C SER A 129 11.54 3.17 19.30
N LEU A 130 11.52 3.47 20.59
CA LEU A 130 10.66 2.79 21.56
C LEU A 130 9.18 3.02 21.25
N VAL A 131 8.77 4.27 21.04
CA VAL A 131 7.36 4.61 20.74
C VAL A 131 6.90 4.01 19.42
N CYS A 132 7.72 4.02 18.38
CA CYS A 132 7.43 3.38 17.10
C CYS A 132 7.23 1.86 17.26
N GLY A 133 8.07 1.20 18.06
CA GLY A 133 7.93 -0.21 18.41
C GLY A 133 6.59 -0.51 19.09
N ILE A 134 6.22 0.28 20.08
CA ILE A 134 4.94 0.15 20.80
C ILE A 134 3.76 0.35 19.84
N ILE A 135 3.74 1.44 19.04
CA ILE A 135 2.67 1.73 18.09
C ILE A 135 2.53 0.59 17.06
N ALA A 136 3.65 0.08 16.55
CA ALA A 136 3.65 -1.03 15.61
C ALA A 136 3.00 -2.30 16.21
N GLN A 137 3.29 -2.61 17.48
CA GLN A 137 2.65 -3.74 18.19
C GLN A 137 1.16 -3.52 18.42
N PHE A 138 0.74 -2.33 18.83
CA PHE A 138 -0.69 -2.00 18.99
C PHE A 138 -1.46 -2.15 17.68
N ASN A 139 -0.93 -1.63 16.55
CA ASN A 139 -1.54 -1.79 15.23
C ASN A 139 -1.65 -3.26 14.81
N SER A 140 -0.71 -4.12 15.22
CA SER A 140 -0.76 -5.56 15.00
C SER A 140 -1.82 -6.24 15.85
N MET A 141 -1.92 -5.88 17.13
CA MET A 141 -2.92 -6.40 18.07
C MET A 141 -4.34 -6.03 17.63
N GLU A 142 -4.59 -4.77 17.29
CA GLU A 142 -5.91 -4.32 16.80
C GLU A 142 -6.38 -5.14 15.61
N ARG A 143 -5.49 -5.40 14.65
CA ARG A 143 -5.79 -6.22 13.49
C ARG A 143 -6.15 -7.66 13.85
N ASN A 144 -5.46 -8.24 14.84
CA ASN A 144 -5.74 -9.59 15.33
C ASN A 144 -7.10 -9.64 16.06
N LEU A 145 -7.42 -8.62 16.85
CA LEU A 145 -8.74 -8.50 17.50
C LEU A 145 -9.87 -8.36 16.48
N ILE A 146 -9.70 -7.56 15.44
CA ILE A 146 -10.69 -7.44 14.35
C ILE A 146 -10.89 -8.80 13.68
N ARG A 147 -9.81 -9.53 13.35
CA ARG A 147 -9.90 -10.87 12.75
C ARG A 147 -10.61 -11.86 13.66
N ALA A 148 -10.30 -11.86 14.96
CA ALA A 148 -10.94 -12.73 15.95
C ALA A 148 -12.45 -12.44 16.04
N ARG A 149 -12.84 -11.16 16.08
CA ARG A 149 -14.26 -10.77 16.06
C ARG A 149 -14.97 -11.19 14.78
N MET A 150 -14.31 -11.07 13.64
CA MET A 150 -14.87 -11.53 12.36
C MET A 150 -15.04 -13.05 12.35
N ALA A 151 -14.04 -13.81 12.83
CA ALA A 151 -14.14 -15.27 12.93
C ALA A 151 -15.31 -15.70 13.82
N ALA A 152 -15.40 -15.14 15.03
CA ALA A 152 -16.52 -15.40 15.93
C ALA A 152 -17.89 -15.03 15.33
N GLY A 153 -17.94 -13.92 14.56
CA GLY A 153 -19.15 -13.52 13.83
C GLY A 153 -19.54 -14.52 12.74
N TYR A 154 -18.56 -15.07 12.01
CA TYR A 154 -18.79 -16.13 11.01
C TYR A 154 -19.27 -17.43 11.66
N ASP A 155 -18.69 -17.83 12.78
CA ASP A 155 -19.07 -19.06 13.48
C ASP A 155 -20.50 -18.95 14.02
N ASN A 156 -20.86 -17.85 14.69
CA ASN A 156 -22.23 -17.57 15.12
C ASN A 156 -23.24 -17.54 13.94
N TYR A 157 -22.84 -16.98 12.79
CA TYR A 157 -23.68 -16.98 11.59
C TYR A 157 -23.90 -18.39 11.06
N ARG A 158 -22.88 -19.26 11.07
CA ARG A 158 -23.00 -20.69 10.67
C ARG A 158 -23.84 -21.49 11.63
N GLU A 159 -23.68 -21.30 12.94
CA GLU A 159 -24.50 -21.96 13.97
C GLU A 159 -25.98 -21.62 13.81
N LYS A 160 -26.31 -20.41 13.35
CA LYS A 160 -27.69 -20.01 13.03
C LYS A 160 -28.16 -20.50 11.64
N GLY A 161 -27.47 -21.44 11.03
CA GLY A 161 -27.80 -21.99 9.70
C GLY A 161 -27.42 -21.10 8.52
N GLY A 162 -26.62 -20.05 8.76
CA GLY A 162 -26.14 -19.17 7.70
C GLY A 162 -25.08 -19.85 6.84
N VAL A 163 -25.14 -19.64 5.52
CA VAL A 163 -24.18 -20.17 4.54
C VAL A 163 -23.17 -19.09 4.19
N VAL A 164 -21.89 -19.36 4.48
CA VAL A 164 -20.76 -18.47 4.12
C VAL A 164 -20.22 -18.90 2.77
N GLY A 165 -20.01 -17.92 1.88
CA GLY A 165 -19.48 -18.15 0.55
C GLY A 165 -20.52 -18.04 -0.55
N ARG A 166 -20.26 -18.70 -1.66
CA ARG A 166 -21.15 -18.65 -2.83
C ARG A 166 -22.41 -19.46 -2.52
N LYS A 167 -23.59 -18.83 -2.68
CA LYS A 167 -24.89 -19.52 -2.51
C LYS A 167 -24.95 -20.73 -3.43
N GLU A 168 -25.49 -21.85 -2.92
CA GLU A 168 -25.74 -23.04 -3.73
C GLU A 168 -26.62 -22.68 -4.95
N GLY A 169 -26.26 -23.22 -6.12
CA GLY A 169 -26.98 -22.89 -7.36
C GLY A 169 -26.67 -21.51 -7.97
N TYR A 170 -25.92 -20.63 -7.29
CA TYR A 170 -25.55 -19.36 -7.89
C TYR A 170 -24.64 -19.58 -9.11
N ARG A 171 -25.13 -19.21 -10.28
CA ARG A 171 -24.35 -19.12 -11.54
C ARG A 171 -24.32 -17.66 -12.00
N LYS A 172 -23.17 -17.19 -12.46
CA LYS A 172 -23.13 -15.88 -13.15
C LYS A 172 -24.11 -15.94 -14.31
N ARG A 173 -24.90 -14.89 -14.52
CA ARG A 173 -25.79 -14.78 -15.68
C ARG A 173 -24.96 -14.86 -16.96
N ASP A 174 -25.49 -15.50 -18.00
CA ASP A 174 -24.76 -15.71 -19.24
C ASP A 174 -24.22 -14.41 -19.85
N PHE A 175 -25.00 -13.33 -19.77
CA PHE A 175 -24.55 -12.00 -20.17
C PHE A 175 -23.24 -11.55 -19.47
N GLN A 176 -23.11 -11.80 -18.17
CA GLN A 176 -21.88 -11.44 -17.41
C GLN A 176 -20.69 -12.31 -17.82
N TYR A 177 -20.98 -13.57 -18.18
CA TYR A 177 -19.97 -14.50 -18.68
C TYR A 177 -19.48 -14.09 -20.07
N LEU A 178 -20.41 -13.78 -20.98
CA LEU A 178 -20.09 -13.33 -22.34
C LEU A 178 -19.26 -12.05 -22.31
N LYS A 179 -19.65 -11.06 -21.50
CA LYS A 179 -18.89 -9.82 -21.35
C LYS A 179 -17.49 -10.04 -20.75
N GLN A 180 -17.36 -10.96 -19.76
CA GLN A 180 -16.08 -11.24 -19.13
C GLN A 180 -15.08 -11.91 -20.06
N TYR A 181 -15.57 -12.78 -20.97
CA TYR A 181 -14.74 -13.61 -21.85
C TYR A 181 -14.95 -13.28 -23.33
N GLU A 182 -15.31 -12.04 -23.63
CA GLU A 182 -15.59 -11.57 -24.99
C GLU A 182 -14.39 -11.77 -25.92
N LYS A 183 -13.19 -11.42 -25.44
CA LYS A 183 -11.94 -11.56 -26.18
C LYS A 183 -11.61 -13.03 -26.48
N GLU A 184 -11.75 -13.90 -25.48
CA GLU A 184 -11.53 -15.35 -25.63
C GLU A 184 -12.51 -15.96 -26.63
N LEU A 185 -13.77 -15.59 -26.54
CA LEU A 185 -14.80 -16.08 -27.46
C LEU A 185 -14.57 -15.61 -28.90
N ASP A 186 -14.13 -14.37 -29.11
CA ASP A 186 -13.77 -13.86 -30.42
C ASP A 186 -12.59 -14.63 -31.03
N LEU A 187 -11.51 -14.83 -30.27
CA LEU A 187 -10.35 -15.58 -30.71
C LEU A 187 -10.71 -17.03 -31.07
N LEU A 188 -11.56 -17.68 -30.25
CA LEU A 188 -12.02 -19.06 -30.51
C LEU A 188 -12.96 -19.12 -31.73
N ARG A 189 -13.79 -18.09 -31.99
CA ARG A 189 -14.60 -17.98 -33.21
C ARG A 189 -13.76 -17.86 -34.47
N ARG A 190 -12.63 -17.18 -34.39
CA ARG A 190 -11.67 -17.06 -35.51
C ARG A 190 -10.84 -18.34 -35.71
N GLY A 191 -11.13 -19.43 -35.00
CA GLY A 191 -10.44 -20.71 -35.16
C GLY A 191 -9.10 -20.83 -34.43
N MET A 192 -8.75 -19.91 -33.54
CA MET A 192 -7.53 -20.01 -32.77
C MET A 192 -7.51 -21.25 -31.87
N THR A 193 -6.32 -21.85 -31.71
CA THR A 193 -6.15 -22.99 -30.81
C THR A 193 -6.31 -22.58 -29.35
N TYR A 194 -6.68 -23.53 -28.50
CA TYR A 194 -6.76 -23.28 -27.05
C TYR A 194 -5.42 -22.83 -26.46
N LYS A 195 -4.30 -23.32 -26.98
CA LYS A 195 -2.96 -23.00 -26.52
C LYS A 195 -2.61 -21.55 -26.84
N ASP A 196 -2.87 -21.11 -28.07
CA ASP A 196 -2.61 -19.74 -28.50
C ASP A 196 -3.52 -18.74 -27.78
N THR A 197 -4.82 -19.08 -27.65
CA THR A 197 -5.77 -18.25 -26.90
C THR A 197 -5.35 -18.12 -25.43
N MET A 198 -4.88 -19.19 -24.79
CA MET A 198 -4.33 -19.14 -23.43
C MET A 198 -3.13 -18.22 -23.35
N THR A 199 -2.21 -18.30 -24.31
CA THR A 199 -0.99 -17.45 -24.33
C THR A 199 -1.35 -15.96 -24.44
N ILE A 200 -2.37 -15.61 -25.22
CA ILE A 200 -2.80 -14.22 -25.46
C ILE A 200 -3.62 -13.67 -24.29
N THR A 201 -4.51 -14.49 -23.69
CA THR A 201 -5.50 -14.00 -22.71
C THR A 201 -5.16 -14.37 -21.27
N GLY A 202 -4.25 -15.30 -21.03
CA GLY A 202 -3.95 -15.88 -19.73
C GLY A 202 -5.03 -16.84 -19.20
N THR A 203 -6.10 -17.09 -19.98
CA THR A 203 -7.23 -17.92 -19.54
C THR A 203 -6.91 -19.40 -19.69
N SER A 204 -7.14 -20.20 -18.65
CA SER A 204 -6.80 -21.62 -18.65
C SER A 204 -7.54 -22.40 -19.77
N VAL A 205 -6.88 -23.41 -20.34
CA VAL A 205 -7.43 -24.28 -21.38
C VAL A 205 -8.77 -24.91 -20.96
N ASN A 206 -8.91 -25.31 -19.69
CA ASN A 206 -10.16 -25.88 -19.18
C ASN A 206 -11.32 -24.88 -19.20
N THR A 207 -11.04 -23.60 -18.92
CA THR A 207 -12.04 -22.53 -19.05
C THR A 207 -12.41 -22.31 -20.51
N LEU A 208 -11.41 -22.25 -21.41
CA LEU A 208 -11.62 -22.10 -22.85
C LEU A 208 -12.47 -23.23 -23.47
N ARG A 209 -12.22 -24.48 -23.07
CA ARG A 209 -13.06 -25.63 -23.49
C ARG A 209 -14.51 -25.48 -23.06
N LYS A 210 -14.75 -25.05 -21.80
CA LYS A 210 -16.10 -24.80 -21.28
C LYS A 210 -16.80 -23.66 -22.03
N LEU A 211 -16.07 -22.58 -22.34
CA LEU A 211 -16.60 -21.46 -23.10
C LEU A 211 -16.98 -21.89 -24.51
N LYS A 212 -16.12 -22.61 -25.21
CA LYS A 212 -16.37 -23.12 -26.55
C LYS A 212 -17.59 -24.05 -26.59
N SER A 213 -17.63 -25.05 -25.70
CA SER A 213 -18.73 -25.98 -25.58
C SER A 213 -20.06 -25.33 -25.24
N LYS A 214 -20.07 -24.23 -24.48
CA LYS A 214 -21.33 -23.58 -24.04
C LYS A 214 -21.82 -22.51 -24.99
N TYR A 215 -20.92 -21.81 -25.67
CA TYR A 215 -21.28 -20.59 -26.42
C TYR A 215 -20.91 -20.61 -27.92
N LEU A 216 -20.15 -21.61 -28.38
CA LEU A 216 -19.67 -21.73 -29.75
C LEU A 216 -19.92 -23.11 -30.40
N ALA A 217 -20.56 -24.02 -29.64
CA ALA A 217 -20.96 -25.32 -30.15
C ALA A 217 -22.31 -25.24 -30.87
#